data_f6faf68809f7f0fa37a529bf42187b0d
#
_entry.id   f6faf68809f7f0fa37a529bf42187b0d
#
_cell.length_a   1.000
_cell.length_b   1.000
_cell.length_c   1.000
_cell.angle_alpha   90.00
_cell.angle_beta   90.00
_cell.angle_gamma   90.00
#
_symmetry.space_group_name_H-M   'P 1'
#
loop_
_entity.id
_entity.type
_entity.pdbx_description
1 polymer ?
#
loop_
_entity_poly.entity_id
_entity_poly.type
_entity_poly.pdbx_seq_one_letter_code
_entity_poly.pdbx_strand_id
1 'polypeptide(L)'
;MNDVIPTLDAALRTLFAQPRASRPCPQPTVLDEHPVALTAAEKAQAGALMRVNHVGEICAQALYTAGALATNNATTKAHFLAAAKEETDHLAWTQTRLDELGARPSLLNPLWYAGAFGLGLIAGKLGDAVSFGFVAETEAQVEAHLHSHLGLLPAGDHASRAIVAEMQADEARHGAEARALGAMELPAPVKALMAAAAKVMTTTAHRI
;
A
#
# COMPACT_ATOMS: atom_id res chain seq x y z
N MET A 1 14.88 -9.20 21.81
CA MET A 1 15.85 -9.66 20.81
C MET A 1 15.24 -10.63 19.78
N ASN A 2 14.05 -11.17 20.05
CA ASN A 2 13.40 -12.18 19.17
C ASN A 2 12.66 -11.60 17.94
N ASP A 3 12.41 -10.30 17.86
CA ASP A 3 11.59 -9.71 16.80
C ASP A 3 12.40 -9.18 15.60
N VAL A 4 13.71 -9.00 15.73
CA VAL A 4 14.56 -8.44 14.66
C VAL A 4 14.66 -9.42 13.47
N ILE A 5 14.80 -10.72 13.72
CA ILE A 5 14.91 -11.71 12.65
C ILE A 5 13.60 -11.82 11.82
N PRO A 6 12.41 -11.95 12.46
CA PRO A 6 11.14 -11.91 11.73
C PRO A 6 10.91 -10.59 10.95
N THR A 7 11.31 -9.45 11.53
CA THR A 7 11.21 -8.15 10.88
C THR A 7 12.09 -8.09 9.61
N LEU A 8 13.33 -8.59 9.70
CA LEU A 8 14.23 -8.65 8.56
C LEU A 8 13.71 -9.61 7.48
N ASP A 9 13.21 -10.79 7.87
CA ASP A 9 12.60 -11.74 6.94
C ASP A 9 11.39 -11.11 6.22
N ALA A 10 10.52 -10.39 6.95
CA ALA A 10 9.39 -9.67 6.36
C ALA A 10 9.87 -8.64 5.32
N ALA A 11 10.88 -7.83 5.65
CA ALA A 11 11.45 -6.85 4.73
C ALA A 11 12.03 -7.49 3.46
N LEU A 12 12.78 -8.58 3.61
CA LEU A 12 13.35 -9.30 2.47
C LEU A 12 12.27 -9.93 1.59
N ARG A 13 11.21 -10.49 2.18
CA ARG A 13 10.07 -11.04 1.44
C ARG A 13 9.33 -9.96 0.67
N THR A 14 9.02 -8.84 1.31
CA THR A 14 8.33 -7.71 0.68
C THR A 14 9.10 -7.18 -0.53
N LEU A 15 10.44 -7.10 -0.43
CA LEU A 15 11.26 -6.47 -1.47
C LEU A 15 11.71 -7.42 -2.59
N PHE A 16 11.90 -8.71 -2.28
CA PHE A 16 12.63 -9.61 -3.18
C PHE A 16 11.94 -10.95 -3.44
N ALA A 17 10.91 -11.31 -2.68
CA ALA A 17 10.15 -12.52 -2.95
C ALA A 17 8.93 -12.23 -3.84
N GLN A 18 8.47 -13.25 -4.58
CA GLN A 18 7.18 -13.18 -5.26
C GLN A 18 6.07 -13.18 -4.21
N PRO A 19 5.27 -12.12 -4.08
CA PRO A 19 4.20 -12.07 -3.08
C PRO A 19 3.11 -13.09 -3.43
N ARG A 20 2.50 -13.69 -2.40
CA ARG A 20 1.42 -14.67 -2.56
C ARG A 20 0.20 -14.21 -1.80
N ALA A 21 -0.87 -13.93 -2.53
CA ALA A 21 -2.14 -13.55 -1.94
C ALA A 21 -2.80 -14.73 -1.22
N SER A 22 -3.44 -14.43 -0.09
CA SER A 22 -4.34 -15.35 0.63
C SER A 22 -5.78 -15.23 0.13
N ARG A 23 -6.17 -14.08 -0.39
CA ARG A 23 -7.46 -13.80 -1.03
C ARG A 23 -7.32 -13.90 -2.57
N PRO A 24 -8.39 -14.29 -3.28
CA PRO A 24 -8.38 -14.26 -4.74
C PRO A 24 -8.19 -12.82 -5.26
N CYS A 25 -7.51 -12.67 -6.38
CA CYS A 25 -7.41 -11.37 -7.04
C CYS A 25 -8.81 -10.90 -7.48
N PRO A 26 -9.18 -9.63 -7.18
CA PRO A 26 -10.46 -9.08 -7.59
C PRO A 26 -10.69 -9.20 -9.09
N GLN A 27 -11.89 -9.66 -9.45
CA GLN A 27 -12.29 -9.83 -10.84
C GLN A 27 -13.30 -8.75 -11.22
N PRO A 28 -13.30 -8.32 -12.50
CA PRO A 28 -14.32 -7.40 -12.98
C PRO A 28 -15.73 -7.96 -12.76
N THR A 29 -16.63 -7.13 -12.24
CA THR A 29 -18.06 -7.51 -12.07
C THR A 29 -18.82 -7.53 -13.40
N VAL A 30 -18.31 -6.83 -14.41
CA VAL A 30 -18.86 -6.81 -15.76
C VAL A 30 -17.89 -7.56 -16.66
N LEU A 31 -18.31 -8.71 -17.15
CA LEU A 31 -17.61 -9.41 -18.23
C LEU A 31 -18.15 -8.85 -19.54
N ASP A 32 -17.33 -8.05 -20.22
CA ASP A 32 -17.65 -7.65 -21.60
C ASP A 32 -17.71 -8.89 -22.49
N GLU A 33 -18.81 -9.07 -23.21
CA GLU A 33 -18.94 -10.17 -24.18
C GLU A 33 -17.88 -10.06 -25.30
N HIS A 34 -17.33 -8.85 -25.51
CA HIS A 34 -16.28 -8.55 -26.47
C HIS A 34 -15.23 -7.61 -25.85
N PRO A 35 -14.31 -8.11 -25.02
CA PRO A 35 -13.29 -7.28 -24.38
C PRO A 35 -12.39 -6.64 -25.44
N VAL A 36 -12.40 -5.32 -25.52
CA VAL A 36 -11.49 -4.56 -26.36
C VAL A 36 -10.11 -4.58 -25.73
N ALA A 37 -9.11 -5.07 -26.46
CA ALA A 37 -7.75 -5.08 -25.96
C ALA A 37 -7.24 -3.64 -25.76
N LEU A 38 -6.59 -3.39 -24.62
CA LEU A 38 -5.96 -2.10 -24.33
C LEU A 38 -4.90 -1.78 -25.41
N THR A 39 -4.89 -0.56 -25.87
CA THR A 39 -3.82 -0.03 -26.73
C THR A 39 -2.49 0.02 -25.98
N ALA A 40 -1.37 0.14 -26.68
CA ALA A 40 -0.05 0.28 -26.07
C ALA A 40 0.03 1.51 -25.14
N ALA A 41 -0.62 2.61 -25.50
CA ALA A 41 -0.67 3.82 -24.67
C ALA A 41 -1.47 3.60 -23.37
N GLU A 42 -2.62 2.93 -23.45
CA GLU A 42 -3.44 2.59 -22.29
C GLU A 42 -2.73 1.63 -21.36
N LYS A 43 -2.04 0.59 -21.89
CA LYS A 43 -1.20 -0.31 -21.08
C LYS A 43 -0.08 0.44 -20.37
N ALA A 44 0.59 1.37 -21.04
CA ALA A 44 1.66 2.16 -20.44
C ALA A 44 1.12 3.06 -19.31
N GLN A 45 -0.05 3.69 -19.52
CA GLN A 45 -0.71 4.51 -18.51
C GLN A 45 -1.14 3.68 -17.31
N ALA A 46 -1.86 2.57 -17.53
CA ALA A 46 -2.29 1.67 -16.47
C ALA A 46 -1.08 1.10 -15.70
N GLY A 47 -0.02 0.69 -16.40
CA GLY A 47 1.22 0.20 -15.80
C GLY A 47 1.92 1.24 -14.91
N ALA A 48 1.93 2.51 -15.31
CA ALA A 48 2.48 3.59 -14.49
C ALA A 48 1.63 3.81 -13.21
N LEU A 49 0.31 3.81 -13.31
CA LEU A 49 -0.60 3.94 -12.17
C LEU A 49 -0.50 2.74 -11.23
N MET A 50 -0.49 1.52 -11.75
CA MET A 50 -0.35 0.30 -10.94
C MET A 50 1.02 0.20 -10.27
N ARG A 51 2.08 0.74 -10.88
CA ARG A 51 3.41 0.85 -10.23
C ARG A 51 3.37 1.77 -9.02
N VAL A 52 2.66 2.89 -9.11
CA VAL A 52 2.46 3.79 -7.96
C VAL A 52 1.72 3.08 -6.83
N ASN A 53 0.64 2.35 -7.14
CA ASN A 53 -0.09 1.56 -6.15
C ASN A 53 0.82 0.51 -5.52
N HIS A 54 1.55 -0.26 -6.32
CA HIS A 54 2.52 -1.25 -5.81
C HIS A 54 3.57 -0.65 -4.86
N VAL A 55 4.06 0.56 -5.12
CA VAL A 55 4.96 1.27 -4.18
C VAL A 55 4.23 1.64 -2.89
N GLY A 56 2.95 2.00 -2.97
CA GLY A 56 2.09 2.20 -1.79
C GLY A 56 2.11 0.98 -0.88
N GLU A 57 1.88 -0.21 -1.46
CA GLU A 57 1.88 -1.48 -0.72
C GLU A 57 3.24 -1.83 -0.10
N ILE A 58 4.34 -1.52 -0.81
CA ILE A 58 5.70 -1.64 -0.25
C ILE A 58 5.86 -0.75 0.99
N CYS A 59 5.33 0.48 0.95
CA CYS A 59 5.38 1.40 2.09
C CYS A 59 4.44 0.96 3.23
N ALA A 60 3.23 0.48 2.93
CA ALA A 60 2.28 -0.02 3.93
C ALA A 60 2.87 -1.23 4.69
N GLN A 61 3.44 -2.20 3.98
CA GLN A 61 4.17 -3.32 4.58
C GLN A 61 5.27 -2.84 5.53
N ALA A 62 6.03 -1.82 5.14
CA ALA A 62 7.10 -1.26 5.95
C ALA A 62 6.56 -0.59 7.22
N LEU A 63 5.47 0.19 7.11
CA LEU A 63 4.82 0.89 8.24
C LEU A 63 4.27 -0.11 9.26
N TYR A 64 3.51 -1.10 8.82
CA TYR A 64 2.93 -2.13 9.70
C TYR A 64 4.00 -2.99 10.36
N THR A 65 5.05 -3.37 9.63
CA THR A 65 6.19 -4.13 10.17
C THR A 65 6.94 -3.30 11.22
N ALA A 66 7.16 -2.01 10.97
CA ALA A 66 7.81 -1.11 11.94
C ALA A 66 6.95 -0.87 13.18
N GLY A 67 5.63 -0.69 13.02
CA GLY A 67 4.68 -0.56 14.13
C GLY A 67 4.68 -1.81 15.02
N ALA A 68 4.64 -3.00 14.42
CA ALA A 68 4.70 -4.26 15.14
C ALA A 68 6.02 -4.45 15.90
N LEU A 69 7.14 -3.96 15.35
CA LEU A 69 8.44 -4.00 16.02
C LEU A 69 8.54 -2.99 17.17
N ALA A 70 7.91 -1.82 17.02
CA ALA A 70 8.07 -0.72 17.97
C ALA A 70 7.21 -0.87 19.22
N THR A 71 6.05 -1.50 19.12
CA THR A 71 5.11 -1.65 20.24
C THR A 71 5.50 -2.76 21.20
N ASN A 72 5.20 -2.56 22.49
CA ASN A 72 5.27 -3.62 23.53
C ASN A 72 3.88 -4.19 23.84
N ASN A 73 2.81 -3.66 23.26
CA ASN A 73 1.44 -4.13 23.46
C ASN A 73 1.16 -5.31 22.51
N ALA A 74 0.85 -6.47 23.08
CA ALA A 74 0.62 -7.69 22.29
C ALA A 74 -0.58 -7.57 21.36
N THR A 75 -1.65 -6.86 21.76
CA THR A 75 -2.83 -6.63 20.94
C THR A 75 -2.53 -5.72 19.77
N THR A 76 -1.84 -4.59 20.02
CA THR A 76 -1.37 -3.66 18.96
C THR A 76 -0.47 -4.38 17.97
N LYS A 77 0.47 -5.19 18.48
CA LYS A 77 1.37 -5.97 17.63
C LYS A 77 0.61 -6.95 16.74
N ALA A 78 -0.33 -7.70 17.32
CA ALA A 78 -1.14 -8.66 16.57
C ALA A 78 -1.97 -7.97 15.47
N HIS A 79 -2.52 -6.79 15.76
CA HIS A 79 -3.25 -5.98 14.76
C HIS A 79 -2.34 -5.57 13.60
N PHE A 80 -1.17 -5.00 13.87
CA PHE A 80 -0.24 -4.60 12.81
C PHE A 80 0.25 -5.79 11.96
N LEU A 81 0.48 -6.95 12.57
CA LEU A 81 0.86 -8.16 11.83
C LEU A 81 -0.29 -8.70 10.97
N ALA A 82 -1.54 -8.58 11.44
CA ALA A 82 -2.72 -8.96 10.67
C ALA A 82 -2.90 -8.03 9.45
N ALA A 83 -2.81 -6.71 9.65
CA ALA A 83 -2.87 -5.73 8.57
C ALA A 83 -1.73 -5.97 7.54
N ALA A 84 -0.48 -6.14 7.98
CA ALA A 84 0.64 -6.45 7.09
C ALA A 84 0.39 -7.71 6.23
N LYS A 85 -0.35 -8.69 6.74
CA LYS A 85 -0.73 -9.87 5.97
C LYS A 85 -1.75 -9.53 4.88
N GLU A 86 -2.72 -8.65 5.16
CA GLU A 86 -3.70 -8.21 4.17
C GLU A 86 -3.03 -7.38 3.07
N GLU A 87 -2.08 -6.50 3.43
CA GLU A 87 -1.26 -5.76 2.47
C GLU A 87 -0.44 -6.67 1.53
N THR A 88 -0.14 -7.91 1.96
CA THR A 88 0.49 -8.89 1.07
C THR A 88 -0.44 -9.30 -0.07
N ASP A 89 -1.75 -9.30 0.14
CA ASP A 89 -2.73 -9.56 -0.91
C ASP A 89 -2.71 -8.44 -1.95
N HIS A 90 -2.74 -7.17 -1.51
CA HIS A 90 -2.64 -5.99 -2.39
C HIS A 90 -1.33 -5.97 -3.18
N LEU A 91 -0.21 -6.27 -2.52
CA LEU A 91 1.10 -6.36 -3.16
C LEU A 91 1.12 -7.44 -4.25
N ALA A 92 0.49 -8.60 -3.99
CA ALA A 92 0.43 -9.69 -4.97
C ALA A 92 -0.49 -9.34 -6.15
N TRP A 93 -1.63 -8.69 -5.92
CA TRP A 93 -2.55 -8.27 -6.97
C TRP A 93 -1.92 -7.21 -7.87
N THR A 94 -1.29 -6.20 -7.28
CA THR A 94 -0.61 -5.13 -8.02
C THR A 94 0.59 -5.66 -8.80
N GLN A 95 1.38 -6.60 -8.24
CA GLN A 95 2.48 -7.26 -8.96
C GLN A 95 1.96 -8.06 -10.14
N THR A 96 0.95 -8.91 -9.95
CA THR A 96 0.34 -9.70 -11.04
C THR A 96 -0.16 -8.78 -12.15
N ARG A 97 -0.82 -7.67 -11.78
CA ARG A 97 -1.33 -6.73 -12.77
C ARG A 97 -0.22 -6.00 -13.53
N LEU A 98 0.87 -5.64 -12.89
CA LEU A 98 2.05 -5.10 -13.57
C LEU A 98 2.61 -6.08 -14.60
N ASP A 99 2.73 -7.36 -14.25
CA ASP A 99 3.22 -8.40 -15.16
C ASP A 99 2.31 -8.55 -16.38
N GLU A 100 0.97 -8.57 -16.20
CA GLU A 100 -0.03 -8.63 -17.29
C GLU A 100 0.03 -7.40 -18.22
N LEU A 101 0.31 -6.22 -17.67
CA LEU A 101 0.47 -4.99 -18.45
C LEU A 101 1.83 -4.88 -19.16
N GLY A 102 2.77 -5.81 -18.90
CA GLY A 102 4.14 -5.73 -19.38
C GLY A 102 4.92 -4.57 -18.73
N ALA A 103 4.50 -4.15 -17.55
CA ALA A 103 5.14 -3.11 -16.75
C ALA A 103 6.01 -3.73 -15.65
N ARG A 104 6.81 -2.91 -14.98
CA ARG A 104 7.69 -3.35 -13.89
C ARG A 104 7.43 -2.60 -12.60
N PRO A 105 7.74 -3.18 -11.43
CA PRO A 105 7.80 -2.44 -10.17
C PRO A 105 8.84 -1.30 -10.21
N SER A 106 8.74 -0.38 -9.25
CA SER A 106 9.71 0.70 -9.12
C SER A 106 11.09 0.17 -8.71
N LEU A 107 12.14 0.69 -9.33
CA LEU A 107 13.53 0.38 -8.95
C LEU A 107 13.90 0.94 -7.58
N LEU A 108 13.14 1.90 -7.06
CA LEU A 108 13.39 2.55 -5.78
C LEU A 108 12.61 1.90 -4.62
N ASN A 109 11.97 0.73 -4.82
CA ASN A 109 11.25 0.03 -3.74
C ASN A 109 12.08 -0.14 -2.46
N PRO A 110 13.39 -0.50 -2.50
CA PRO A 110 14.19 -0.58 -1.27
C PRO A 110 14.32 0.76 -0.53
N LEU A 111 14.40 1.88 -1.27
CA LEU A 111 14.48 3.22 -0.68
C LEU A 111 13.13 3.62 -0.06
N TRP A 112 12.03 3.36 -0.77
CA TRP A 112 10.68 3.64 -0.27
C TRP A 112 10.36 2.83 0.97
N TYR A 113 10.69 1.53 0.95
CA TYR A 113 10.55 0.66 2.11
C TYR A 113 11.34 1.19 3.32
N ALA A 114 12.63 1.50 3.14
CA ALA A 114 13.48 1.98 4.22
C ALA A 114 12.98 3.31 4.81
N GLY A 115 12.52 4.24 3.96
CA GLY A 115 11.94 5.52 4.40
C GLY A 115 10.67 5.33 5.19
N ALA A 116 9.72 4.55 4.69
CA ALA A 116 8.46 4.25 5.36
C ALA A 116 8.68 3.50 6.68
N PHE A 117 9.57 2.48 6.69
CA PHE A 117 9.95 1.76 7.90
C PHE A 117 10.52 2.69 8.98
N GLY A 118 11.44 3.58 8.59
CA GLY A 118 12.02 4.56 9.52
C GLY A 118 10.97 5.48 10.14
N LEU A 119 10.03 5.99 9.33
CA LEU A 119 8.92 6.84 9.81
C LEU A 119 7.98 6.06 10.73
N GLY A 120 7.60 4.84 10.34
CA GLY A 120 6.77 3.96 11.16
C GLY A 120 7.43 3.61 12.51
N LEU A 121 8.74 3.37 12.50
CA LEU A 121 9.49 3.10 13.72
C LEU A 121 9.52 4.32 14.66
N ILE A 122 9.70 5.53 14.11
CA ILE A 122 9.65 6.77 14.88
C ILE A 122 8.25 6.96 15.48
N ALA A 123 7.19 6.84 14.68
CA ALA A 123 5.81 6.95 15.15
C ALA A 123 5.51 5.94 16.26
N GLY A 124 5.93 4.67 16.09
CA GLY A 124 5.74 3.62 17.08
C GLY A 124 6.52 3.86 18.37
N LYS A 125 7.73 4.45 18.32
CA LYS A 125 8.49 4.84 19.53
C LYS A 125 7.89 6.01 20.28
N LEU A 126 7.07 6.83 19.62
CA LEU A 126 6.30 7.89 20.27
C LEU A 126 5.02 7.38 20.96
N GLY A 127 4.68 6.11 20.75
CA GLY A 127 3.57 5.42 21.42
C GLY A 127 2.50 4.93 20.45
N ASP A 128 1.71 3.94 20.89
CA ASP A 128 0.72 3.25 20.06
C ASP A 128 -0.32 4.22 19.47
N ALA A 129 -0.79 5.21 20.23
CA ALA A 129 -1.76 6.21 19.74
C ALA A 129 -1.19 7.06 18.59
N VAL A 130 0.11 7.41 18.64
CA VAL A 130 0.79 8.13 17.55
C VAL A 130 0.96 7.21 16.35
N SER A 131 1.35 5.96 16.58
CA SER A 131 1.51 4.95 15.52
C SER A 131 0.20 4.71 14.77
N PHE A 132 -0.91 4.50 15.49
CA PHE A 132 -2.23 4.39 14.88
C PHE A 132 -2.67 5.70 14.18
N GLY A 133 -2.33 6.87 14.73
CA GLY A 133 -2.60 8.15 14.08
C GLY A 133 -1.86 8.30 12.75
N PHE A 134 -0.61 7.84 12.70
CA PHE A 134 0.19 7.83 11.48
C PHE A 134 -0.39 6.86 10.44
N VAL A 135 -0.79 5.65 10.85
CA VAL A 135 -1.47 4.69 9.98
C VAL A 135 -2.79 5.26 9.48
N ALA A 136 -3.68 5.74 10.36
CA ALA A 136 -4.98 6.27 9.96
C ALA A 136 -4.91 7.43 8.95
N GLU A 137 -3.89 8.28 9.06
CA GLU A 137 -3.63 9.35 8.10
C GLU A 137 -3.06 8.80 6.78
N THR A 138 -2.16 7.80 6.84
CA THR A 138 -1.62 7.16 5.64
C THR A 138 -2.73 6.51 4.85
N GLU A 139 -3.61 5.72 5.49
CA GLU A 139 -4.72 5.03 4.81
C GLU A 139 -5.72 6.03 4.20
N ALA A 140 -6.00 7.14 4.89
CA ALA A 140 -6.85 8.18 4.33
C ALA A 140 -6.25 8.83 3.07
N GLN A 141 -4.94 9.03 3.04
CA GLN A 141 -4.25 9.56 1.86
C GLN A 141 -4.19 8.51 0.72
N VAL A 142 -3.98 7.24 1.05
CA VAL A 142 -3.97 6.13 0.07
C VAL A 142 -5.37 5.93 -0.51
N GLU A 143 -6.43 5.88 0.32
CA GLU A 143 -7.81 5.81 -0.14
C GLU A 143 -8.15 6.93 -1.15
N ALA A 144 -7.83 8.19 -0.80
CA ALA A 144 -8.04 9.33 -1.68
C ALA A 144 -7.24 9.22 -2.99
N HIS A 145 -6.02 8.69 -2.91
CA HIS A 145 -5.16 8.46 -4.06
C HIS A 145 -5.73 7.36 -4.99
N LEU A 146 -6.13 6.22 -4.45
CA LEU A 146 -6.77 5.12 -5.19
C LEU A 146 -8.06 5.59 -5.86
N HIS A 147 -8.88 6.40 -5.15
CA HIS A 147 -10.06 7.03 -5.76
C HIS A 147 -9.70 7.87 -6.99
N SER A 148 -8.63 8.67 -6.91
CA SER A 148 -8.15 9.45 -8.06
C SER A 148 -7.69 8.58 -9.22
N HIS A 149 -7.06 7.44 -8.93
CA HIS A 149 -6.60 6.49 -9.94
C HIS A 149 -7.77 5.82 -10.69
N LEU A 150 -8.90 5.55 -10.04
CA LEU A 150 -10.11 5.07 -10.71
C LEU A 150 -10.61 6.04 -11.80
N GLY A 151 -10.40 7.35 -11.62
CA GLY A 151 -10.69 8.35 -12.65
C GLY A 151 -9.67 8.44 -13.78
N LEU A 152 -8.44 7.98 -13.54
CA LEU A 152 -7.32 8.08 -14.49
C LEU A 152 -7.08 6.77 -15.27
N LEU A 153 -7.46 5.62 -14.73
CA LEU A 153 -7.34 4.33 -15.41
C LEU A 153 -8.19 4.29 -16.67
N PRO A 154 -7.69 3.70 -17.77
CA PRO A 154 -8.47 3.51 -18.98
C PRO A 154 -9.83 2.88 -18.70
N ALA A 155 -10.87 3.34 -19.36
CA ALA A 155 -12.23 2.85 -19.12
C ALA A 155 -12.37 1.34 -19.41
N GLY A 156 -11.64 0.82 -20.40
CA GLY A 156 -11.59 -0.60 -20.75
C GLY A 156 -10.67 -1.44 -19.86
N ASP A 157 -9.93 -0.84 -18.93
CA ASP A 157 -9.08 -1.59 -17.99
C ASP A 157 -9.87 -2.05 -16.76
N HIS A 158 -10.82 -2.94 -16.99
CA HIS A 158 -11.69 -3.46 -15.93
C HIS A 158 -10.92 -4.20 -14.85
N ALA A 159 -9.82 -4.89 -15.20
CA ALA A 159 -9.01 -5.64 -14.25
C ALA A 159 -8.28 -4.71 -13.25
N SER A 160 -7.56 -3.68 -13.74
CA SER A 160 -6.92 -2.71 -12.84
C SER A 160 -7.95 -1.96 -11.99
N ARG A 161 -9.09 -1.61 -12.57
CA ARG A 161 -10.19 -0.93 -11.87
C ARG A 161 -10.78 -1.79 -10.75
N ALA A 162 -10.97 -3.09 -10.96
CA ALA A 162 -11.45 -4.02 -9.93
C ALA A 162 -10.46 -4.12 -8.75
N ILE A 163 -9.17 -4.26 -9.04
CA ILE A 163 -8.12 -4.30 -8.02
C ILE A 163 -8.11 -3.00 -7.21
N VAL A 164 -8.08 -1.85 -7.87
CA VAL A 164 -7.99 -0.54 -7.19
C VAL A 164 -9.26 -0.24 -6.37
N ALA A 165 -10.44 -0.67 -6.82
CA ALA A 165 -11.67 -0.49 -6.07
C ALA A 165 -11.71 -1.34 -4.78
N GLU A 166 -11.23 -2.58 -4.84
CA GLU A 166 -11.12 -3.46 -3.66
C GLU A 166 -10.10 -2.90 -2.67
N MET A 167 -8.90 -2.53 -3.15
CA MET A 167 -7.88 -1.89 -2.32
C MET A 167 -8.44 -0.64 -1.63
N GLN A 168 -9.14 0.25 -2.36
CA GLN A 168 -9.74 1.45 -1.78
C GLN A 168 -10.70 1.12 -0.63
N ALA A 169 -11.51 0.08 -0.77
CA ALA A 169 -12.44 -0.36 0.28
C ALA A 169 -11.70 -0.90 1.51
N ASP A 170 -10.62 -1.66 1.30
CA ASP A 170 -9.77 -2.17 2.38
C ASP A 170 -9.06 -1.04 3.12
N GLU A 171 -8.49 -0.03 2.42
CA GLU A 171 -7.81 1.11 3.07
C GLU A 171 -8.78 1.95 3.91
N ALA A 172 -10.00 2.17 3.42
CA ALA A 172 -11.03 2.85 4.21
C ALA A 172 -11.32 2.08 5.51
N ARG A 173 -11.35 0.75 5.47
CA ARG A 173 -11.53 -0.13 6.63
C ARG A 173 -10.32 -0.06 7.57
N HIS A 174 -9.08 -0.21 7.07
CA HIS A 174 -7.85 -0.11 7.86
C HIS A 174 -7.76 1.24 8.60
N GLY A 175 -8.05 2.34 7.91
CA GLY A 175 -8.11 3.66 8.52
C GLY A 175 -9.18 3.77 9.62
N ALA A 176 -10.35 3.16 9.44
CA ALA A 176 -11.41 3.13 10.45
C ALA A 176 -11.01 2.29 11.67
N GLU A 177 -10.40 1.13 11.46
CA GLU A 177 -9.88 0.26 12.53
C GLU A 177 -8.79 0.94 13.35
N ALA A 178 -7.83 1.61 12.71
CA ALA A 178 -6.79 2.37 13.41
C ALA A 178 -7.41 3.46 14.30
N ARG A 179 -8.42 4.18 13.80
CA ARG A 179 -9.16 5.18 14.59
C ARG A 179 -9.89 4.55 15.79
N ALA A 180 -10.53 3.40 15.60
CA ALA A 180 -11.22 2.69 16.66
C ALA A 180 -10.27 2.17 17.75
N LEU A 181 -9.01 1.88 17.40
CA LEU A 181 -7.96 1.48 18.32
C LEU A 181 -7.27 2.65 19.05
N GLY A 182 -7.77 3.86 18.90
CA GLY A 182 -7.30 5.03 19.65
C GLY A 182 -6.22 5.83 18.92
N ALA A 183 -6.28 5.89 17.60
CA ALA A 183 -5.42 6.76 16.81
C ALA A 183 -5.49 8.22 17.28
N MET A 184 -4.33 8.80 17.54
CA MET A 184 -4.23 10.23 17.83
C MET A 184 -4.40 11.04 16.54
N GLU A 185 -5.21 12.11 16.61
CA GLU A 185 -5.30 13.05 15.49
C GLU A 185 -3.96 13.76 15.31
N LEU A 186 -3.35 13.60 14.13
CA LEU A 186 -2.07 14.22 13.83
C LEU A 186 -2.23 15.73 13.56
N PRO A 187 -1.28 16.56 14.00
CA PRO A 187 -1.27 17.98 13.66
C PRO A 187 -1.25 18.24 12.15
N ALA A 188 -1.96 19.27 11.70
CA ALA A 188 -2.06 19.63 10.29
C ALA A 188 -0.68 19.78 9.57
N PRO A 189 0.37 20.34 10.18
CA PRO A 189 1.69 20.39 9.55
C PRO A 189 2.30 19.00 9.30
N VAL A 190 2.05 18.02 10.19
CA VAL A 190 2.52 16.64 10.02
C VAL A 190 1.81 15.98 8.84
N LYS A 191 0.48 16.11 8.77
CA LYS A 191 -0.32 15.61 7.63
C LYS A 191 0.13 16.23 6.31
N ALA A 192 0.40 17.54 6.28
CA ALA A 192 0.89 18.21 5.09
C ALA A 192 2.29 17.70 4.66
N LEU A 193 3.17 17.42 5.62
CA LEU A 193 4.49 16.83 5.34
C LEU A 193 4.36 15.41 4.78
N MET A 194 3.47 14.59 5.35
CA MET A 194 3.15 13.25 4.84
C MET A 194 2.65 13.31 3.39
N ALA A 195 1.70 14.21 3.11
CA ALA A 195 1.17 14.42 1.76
C ALA A 195 2.26 14.89 0.76
N ALA A 196 3.17 15.77 1.19
CA ALA A 196 4.28 16.21 0.37
C ALA A 196 5.27 15.07 0.07
N ALA A 197 5.61 14.24 1.06
CA ALA A 197 6.46 13.05 0.89
C ALA A 197 5.79 12.03 -0.05
N ALA A 198 4.50 11.75 0.14
CA ALA A 198 3.71 10.89 -0.73
C ALA A 198 3.69 11.43 -2.18
N LYS A 199 3.56 12.75 -2.37
CA LYS A 199 3.60 13.37 -3.71
C LYS A 199 4.94 13.17 -4.41
N VAL A 200 6.06 13.28 -3.68
CA VAL A 200 7.40 13.00 -4.23
C VAL A 200 7.50 11.54 -4.64
N MET A 201 7.10 10.61 -3.76
CA MET A 201 7.13 9.17 -4.03
C MET A 201 6.27 8.81 -5.25
N THR A 202 5.01 9.22 -5.28
CA THR A 202 4.06 8.87 -6.36
C THR A 202 4.50 9.44 -7.70
N THR A 203 4.99 10.70 -7.72
CA THR A 203 5.49 11.34 -8.95
C THR A 203 6.73 10.63 -9.49
N THR A 204 7.60 10.16 -8.60
CA THR A 204 8.82 9.41 -8.97
C THR A 204 8.46 8.00 -9.44
N ALA A 205 7.67 7.26 -8.68
CA ALA A 205 7.24 5.90 -9.00
C ALA A 205 6.45 5.80 -10.32
N HIS A 206 5.71 6.84 -10.66
CA HIS A 206 4.99 6.90 -11.94
C HIS A 206 5.94 6.81 -13.15
N ARG A 207 7.21 7.20 -13.00
CA ARG A 207 8.21 7.26 -14.08
C ARG A 207 9.21 6.12 -14.07
N ILE A 208 9.60 5.64 -12.87
CA ILE A 208 10.70 4.67 -12.71
C ILE A 208 10.37 3.51 -11.77
#